data_868b1f67f755c936cc1c768fa07a389e
#
_entry.id   868b1f67f755c936cc1c768fa07a389e
#
_cell.length_a   1.000
_cell.length_b   1.000
_cell.length_c   1.000
_cell.angle_alpha   90.00
_cell.angle_beta   90.00
_cell.angle_gamma   90.00
#
_symmetry.space_group_name_H-M   'P 1'
#
loop_
_entity.id
_entity.type
_entity.pdbx_description
1 polymer ?
#
loop_
_entity_poly.entity_id
_entity_poly.type
_entity_poly.pdbx_seq_one_letter_code
_entity_poly.pdbx_strand_id
1 'polypeptide(L)'
;MHDLLTAMLWQDENLLAPALEKARTFAESKKPANEREAVKFMLALHEKDTAAMSEHLQKFCSTFGRTDAPKFEKRLYIFAHGLHALARYFLPLELFKEIKLPKNENFSKFYAQRLFQNEIPKPKLYFILPPELELINVILSAPAAKTLIDQPHLPNDKTFFLDHTSMIRNLADEITMSLK
;
A
#
# COMPACT_ATOMS: atom_id res chain seq x y z
N MET A 1 -6.63 -4.03 -8.33
CA MET A 1 -5.49 -3.72 -7.40
C MET A 1 -5.99 -3.28 -6.03
N HIS A 2 -6.89 -2.31 -5.94
CA HIS A 2 -7.41 -1.80 -4.66
C HIS A 2 -8.01 -2.92 -3.78
N ASP A 3 -8.92 -3.72 -4.33
CA ASP A 3 -9.58 -4.80 -3.58
C ASP A 3 -8.57 -5.81 -3.01
N LEU A 4 -7.54 -6.18 -3.80
CA LEU A 4 -6.50 -7.10 -3.33
C LEU A 4 -5.67 -6.49 -2.21
N LEU A 5 -5.24 -5.21 -2.34
CA LEU A 5 -4.52 -4.53 -1.29
C LEU A 5 -5.32 -4.44 0.01
N THR A 6 -6.60 -4.09 -0.11
CA THR A 6 -7.51 -4.02 1.03
C THR A 6 -7.64 -5.38 1.73
N ALA A 7 -7.87 -6.45 0.97
CA ALA A 7 -7.97 -7.80 1.51
C ALA A 7 -6.68 -8.26 2.20
N MET A 8 -5.51 -7.94 1.62
CA MET A 8 -4.21 -8.25 2.23
C MET A 8 -3.97 -7.47 3.53
N LEU A 9 -4.34 -6.18 3.58
CA LEU A 9 -4.18 -5.33 4.77
C LEU A 9 -5.07 -5.80 5.93
N TRP A 10 -6.27 -6.26 5.61
CA TRP A 10 -7.22 -6.70 6.64
C TRP A 10 -7.06 -8.16 7.04
N GLN A 11 -6.30 -8.94 6.26
CA GLN A 11 -6.10 -10.37 6.50
C GLN A 11 -7.43 -11.15 6.61
N ASP A 12 -8.44 -10.71 5.85
CA ASP A 12 -9.76 -11.34 5.81
C ASP A 12 -9.80 -12.35 4.66
N GLU A 13 -9.87 -13.64 5.01
CA GLU A 13 -9.88 -14.73 4.03
C GLU A 13 -11.10 -14.69 3.10
N ASN A 14 -12.26 -14.21 3.59
CA ASN A 14 -13.47 -14.10 2.79
C ASN A 14 -13.32 -13.03 1.69
N LEU A 15 -12.54 -11.99 1.93
CA LEU A 15 -12.23 -10.95 0.95
C LEU A 15 -11.08 -11.34 0.05
N LEU A 16 -10.13 -12.10 0.58
CA LEU A 16 -8.88 -12.39 -0.10
C LEU A 16 -9.09 -13.31 -1.31
N ALA A 17 -9.85 -14.41 -1.15
CA ALA A 17 -10.06 -15.36 -2.23
C ALA A 17 -10.69 -14.73 -3.49
N PRO A 18 -11.83 -14.00 -3.40
CA PRO A 18 -12.42 -13.34 -4.57
C PRO A 18 -11.54 -12.22 -5.12
N ALA A 19 -10.76 -11.51 -4.27
CA ALA A 19 -9.83 -10.47 -4.71
C ALA A 19 -8.65 -11.05 -5.50
N LEU A 20 -8.12 -12.20 -5.10
CA LEU A 20 -7.08 -12.92 -5.83
C LEU A 20 -7.56 -13.41 -7.20
N GLU A 21 -8.76 -14.01 -7.29
CA GLU A 21 -9.35 -14.44 -8.55
C GLU A 21 -9.50 -13.27 -9.52
N LYS A 22 -10.06 -12.16 -9.05
CA LYS A 22 -10.23 -10.94 -9.81
C LYS A 22 -8.89 -10.36 -10.26
N ALA A 23 -7.88 -10.38 -9.39
CA ALA A 23 -6.53 -9.92 -9.71
C ALA A 23 -5.87 -10.79 -10.77
N ARG A 24 -5.97 -12.12 -10.70
CA ARG A 24 -5.45 -13.05 -11.73
C ARG A 24 -6.12 -12.81 -13.08
N THR A 25 -7.44 -12.70 -13.10
CA THR A 25 -8.18 -12.35 -14.32
C THR A 25 -7.73 -11.01 -14.92
N PHE A 26 -7.52 -10.00 -14.08
CA PHE A 26 -7.03 -8.71 -14.53
C PHE A 26 -5.60 -8.80 -15.09
N ALA A 27 -4.71 -9.55 -14.44
CA ALA A 27 -3.32 -9.72 -14.84
C ALA A 27 -3.18 -10.31 -16.26
N GLU A 28 -4.14 -11.14 -16.71
CA GLU A 28 -4.17 -11.74 -18.05
C GLU A 28 -5.06 -10.97 -19.04
N SER A 29 -5.68 -9.87 -18.62
CA SER A 29 -6.58 -9.07 -19.47
C SER A 29 -5.82 -8.25 -20.52
N LYS A 30 -6.55 -7.59 -21.43
CA LYS A 30 -6.01 -6.65 -22.42
C LYS A 30 -5.80 -5.23 -21.86
N LYS A 31 -5.81 -5.04 -20.55
CA LYS A 31 -5.58 -3.75 -19.89
C LYS A 31 -4.13 -3.26 -20.09
N PRO A 32 -3.84 -1.97 -19.83
CA PRO A 32 -2.50 -1.42 -19.97
C PRO A 32 -1.42 -2.25 -19.29
N ALA A 33 -0.27 -2.41 -19.94
CA ALA A 33 0.78 -3.31 -19.45
C ALA A 33 1.31 -2.92 -18.06
N ASN A 34 1.48 -1.62 -17.79
CA ASN A 34 1.89 -1.14 -16.48
C ASN A 34 0.89 -1.53 -15.36
N GLU A 35 -0.42 -1.44 -15.61
CA GLU A 35 -1.44 -1.83 -14.63
C GLU A 35 -1.39 -3.34 -14.37
N ARG A 36 -1.23 -4.14 -15.43
CA ARG A 36 -1.11 -5.60 -15.27
C ARG A 36 0.15 -5.99 -14.51
N GLU A 37 1.28 -5.34 -14.78
CA GLU A 37 2.53 -5.61 -14.05
C GLU A 37 2.43 -5.20 -12.59
N ALA A 38 1.74 -4.11 -12.25
CA ALA A 38 1.46 -3.75 -10.88
C ALA A 38 0.61 -4.81 -10.15
N VAL A 39 -0.41 -5.34 -10.82
CA VAL A 39 -1.25 -6.41 -10.25
C VAL A 39 -0.46 -7.72 -10.10
N LYS A 40 0.37 -8.08 -11.08
CA LYS A 40 1.26 -9.26 -10.99
C LYS A 40 2.27 -9.13 -9.84
N PHE A 41 2.80 -7.93 -9.62
CA PHE A 41 3.63 -7.65 -8.45
C PHE A 41 2.87 -7.91 -7.13
N MET A 42 1.61 -7.46 -7.04
CA MET A 42 0.78 -7.69 -5.85
C MET A 42 0.45 -9.17 -5.62
N LEU A 43 0.21 -9.93 -6.69
CA LEU A 43 0.04 -11.39 -6.61
C LEU A 43 1.31 -12.06 -6.10
N ALA A 44 2.48 -11.71 -6.67
CA ALA A 44 3.77 -12.21 -6.23
C ALA A 44 4.08 -11.83 -4.77
N LEU A 45 3.65 -10.63 -4.33
CA LEU A 45 3.78 -10.20 -2.94
C LEU A 45 2.95 -11.07 -1.99
N HIS A 46 1.72 -11.39 -2.38
CA HIS A 46 0.89 -12.32 -1.60
C HIS A 46 1.53 -13.71 -1.50
N GLU A 47 2.12 -14.20 -2.59
CA GLU A 47 2.79 -15.50 -2.67
C GLU A 47 4.21 -15.47 -2.07
N LYS A 48 4.71 -14.29 -1.69
CA LYS A 48 6.09 -14.03 -1.19
C LYS A 48 7.18 -14.45 -2.17
N ASP A 49 6.88 -14.43 -3.47
CA ASP A 49 7.83 -14.73 -4.53
C ASP A 49 8.68 -13.49 -4.87
N THR A 50 9.86 -13.39 -4.26
CA THR A 50 10.79 -12.27 -4.42
C THR A 50 11.36 -12.15 -5.83
N ALA A 51 11.48 -13.27 -6.55
CA ALA A 51 11.95 -13.29 -7.93
C ALA A 51 10.90 -12.71 -8.88
N ALA A 52 9.65 -13.16 -8.76
CA ALA A 52 8.52 -12.61 -9.53
C ALA A 52 8.27 -11.13 -9.21
N MET A 53 8.36 -10.73 -7.93
CA MET A 53 8.27 -9.31 -7.55
C MET A 53 9.34 -8.46 -8.25
N SER A 54 10.59 -8.95 -8.28
CA SER A 54 11.70 -8.26 -8.94
C SER A 54 11.46 -8.09 -10.45
N GLU A 55 10.97 -9.15 -11.10
CA GLU A 55 10.65 -9.15 -12.52
C GLU A 55 9.52 -8.18 -12.85
N HIS A 56 8.41 -8.25 -12.09
CA HIS A 56 7.23 -7.42 -12.33
C HIS A 56 7.49 -5.94 -12.01
N LEU A 57 8.29 -5.63 -10.99
CA LEU A 57 8.71 -4.28 -10.68
C LEU A 57 9.57 -3.69 -11.82
N GLN A 58 10.50 -4.46 -12.36
CA GLN A 58 11.31 -4.07 -13.53
C GLN A 58 10.44 -3.83 -14.76
N LYS A 59 9.49 -4.74 -15.06
CA LYS A 59 8.56 -4.61 -16.19
C LYS A 59 7.63 -3.40 -16.01
N PHE A 60 7.12 -3.19 -14.80
CA PHE A 60 6.33 -2.00 -14.48
C PHE A 60 7.10 -0.72 -14.82
N CYS A 61 8.33 -0.57 -14.35
CA CYS A 61 9.16 0.59 -14.66
C CYS A 61 9.39 0.76 -16.18
N SER A 62 9.61 -0.34 -16.91
CA SER A 62 9.87 -0.32 -18.35
C SER A 62 8.63 0.08 -19.18
N THR A 63 7.43 -0.22 -18.69
CA THR A 63 6.16 0.09 -19.35
C THR A 63 5.59 1.44 -18.94
N PHE A 64 5.78 1.84 -17.69
CA PHE A 64 5.23 3.08 -17.12
C PHE A 64 5.73 4.34 -17.85
N GLY A 65 6.96 4.36 -18.30
CA GLY A 65 7.51 5.47 -19.08
C GLY A 65 6.75 5.78 -20.39
N ARG A 66 5.99 4.79 -20.91
CA ARG A 66 5.22 4.90 -22.17
C ARG A 66 3.74 5.27 -21.94
N THR A 67 3.32 5.50 -20.72
CA THR A 67 1.95 5.91 -20.38
C THR A 67 1.74 7.41 -20.58
N ASP A 68 0.50 7.88 -20.47
CA ASP A 68 0.17 9.31 -20.49
C ASP A 68 0.31 9.97 -19.11
N ALA A 69 0.94 9.30 -18.16
CA ALA A 69 1.19 9.84 -16.83
C ALA A 69 1.96 11.17 -16.88
N PRO A 70 1.75 12.07 -15.92
CA PRO A 70 2.47 13.33 -15.83
C PRO A 70 3.99 13.16 -15.84
N LYS A 71 4.72 14.12 -16.45
CA LYS A 71 6.18 14.02 -16.61
C LYS A 71 6.92 13.83 -15.27
N PHE A 72 6.44 14.47 -14.20
CA PHE A 72 7.08 14.35 -12.89
C PHE A 72 6.94 12.93 -12.30
N GLU A 73 5.78 12.28 -12.50
CA GLU A 73 5.58 10.90 -12.06
C GLU A 73 6.48 9.92 -12.81
N LYS A 74 6.66 10.14 -14.13
CA LYS A 74 7.59 9.36 -14.96
C LYS A 74 9.04 9.55 -14.53
N ARG A 75 9.42 10.74 -14.07
CA ARG A 75 10.79 11.04 -13.63
C ARG A 75 11.14 10.45 -12.28
N LEU A 76 10.14 10.27 -11.40
CA LEU A 76 10.35 9.78 -10.04
C LEU A 76 9.84 8.36 -9.82
N TYR A 77 9.14 7.79 -10.79
CA TYR A 77 8.51 6.47 -10.68
C TYR A 77 7.80 6.23 -9.34
N ILE A 78 7.00 7.21 -8.91
CA ILE A 78 6.35 7.24 -7.59
C ILE A 78 5.59 5.94 -7.30
N PHE A 79 4.82 5.44 -8.28
CA PHE A 79 4.08 4.20 -8.14
C PHE A 79 4.99 2.97 -7.96
N ALA A 80 6.13 2.91 -8.66
CA ALA A 80 7.09 1.82 -8.50
C ALA A 80 7.71 1.84 -7.09
N HIS A 81 8.03 3.02 -6.58
CA HIS A 81 8.47 3.17 -5.19
C HIS A 81 7.39 2.79 -4.20
N GLY A 82 6.12 3.11 -4.48
CA GLY A 82 4.97 2.67 -3.69
C GLY A 82 4.85 1.15 -3.61
N LEU A 83 4.97 0.45 -4.74
CA LEU A 83 4.97 -1.01 -4.78
C LEU A 83 6.14 -1.61 -3.97
N HIS A 84 7.34 -1.06 -4.13
CA HIS A 84 8.52 -1.51 -3.38
C HIS A 84 8.37 -1.25 -1.87
N ALA A 85 7.85 -0.07 -1.48
CA ALA A 85 7.57 0.24 -0.08
C ALA A 85 6.48 -0.67 0.51
N LEU A 86 5.48 -1.03 -0.28
CA LEU A 86 4.44 -1.97 0.12
C LEU A 86 5.03 -3.36 0.40
N ALA A 87 5.96 -3.83 -0.43
CA ALA A 87 6.67 -5.08 -0.15
C ALA A 87 7.43 -5.01 1.19
N ARG A 88 8.06 -3.88 1.51
CA ARG A 88 8.72 -3.68 2.80
C ARG A 88 7.75 -3.76 3.99
N TYR A 89 6.50 -3.32 3.79
CA TYR A 89 5.47 -3.38 4.82
C TYR A 89 4.99 -4.81 5.09
N PHE A 90 4.82 -5.61 4.03
CA PHE A 90 4.26 -6.97 4.14
C PHE A 90 5.30 -8.07 4.39
N LEU A 91 6.56 -7.87 4.01
CA LEU A 91 7.58 -8.89 4.08
C LEU A 91 8.53 -8.71 5.26
N PRO A 92 9.02 -9.79 5.85
CA PRO A 92 10.19 -9.76 6.70
C PRO A 92 11.38 -9.12 5.94
N LEU A 93 12.24 -8.41 6.67
CA LEU A 93 13.35 -7.67 6.07
C LEU A 93 14.25 -8.55 5.19
N GLU A 94 14.47 -9.79 5.58
CA GLU A 94 15.36 -10.72 4.84
C GLU A 94 14.79 -11.04 3.46
N LEU A 95 13.50 -11.37 3.36
CA LEU A 95 12.84 -11.57 2.06
C LEU A 95 12.78 -10.27 1.25
N PHE A 96 12.51 -9.13 1.91
CA PHE A 96 12.49 -7.84 1.22
C PHE A 96 13.84 -7.52 0.55
N LYS A 97 14.96 -7.84 1.21
CA LYS A 97 16.31 -7.62 0.66
C LYS A 97 16.61 -8.43 -0.60
N GLU A 98 15.90 -9.52 -0.84
CA GLU A 98 16.06 -10.32 -2.05
C GLU A 98 15.45 -9.67 -3.29
N ILE A 99 14.53 -8.71 -3.11
CA ILE A 99 13.89 -8.01 -4.23
C ILE A 99 14.94 -7.14 -4.93
N LYS A 100 15.22 -7.46 -6.19
CA LYS A 100 16.16 -6.70 -7.01
C LYS A 100 15.55 -5.38 -7.44
N LEU A 101 16.28 -4.29 -7.21
CA LEU A 101 15.84 -2.96 -7.64
C LEU A 101 15.86 -2.83 -9.16
N PRO A 102 14.88 -2.11 -9.75
CA PRO A 102 14.85 -1.84 -11.19
C PRO A 102 16.12 -1.15 -11.68
N LYS A 103 16.50 -1.47 -12.92
CA LYS A 103 17.66 -0.86 -13.58
C LYS A 103 17.35 0.51 -14.19
N ASN A 104 16.09 0.92 -14.22
CA ASN A 104 15.63 2.17 -14.80
C ASN A 104 16.20 3.38 -14.06
N GLU A 105 16.71 4.37 -14.76
CA GLU A 105 17.34 5.59 -14.21
C GLU A 105 16.37 6.39 -13.31
N ASN A 106 15.10 6.42 -13.67
CA ASN A 106 14.06 7.13 -12.93
C ASN A 106 13.62 6.42 -11.63
N PHE A 107 14.10 5.21 -11.38
CA PHE A 107 13.90 4.53 -10.10
C PHE A 107 15.03 4.91 -9.14
N SER A 108 14.74 5.74 -8.16
CA SER A 108 15.72 6.24 -7.20
C SER A 108 16.23 5.14 -6.26
N LYS A 109 17.43 4.65 -6.53
CA LYS A 109 18.09 3.68 -5.64
C LYS A 109 18.34 4.26 -4.25
N PHE A 110 18.64 5.55 -4.16
CA PHE A 110 18.85 6.24 -2.89
C PHE A 110 17.58 6.20 -2.02
N TYR A 111 16.41 6.48 -2.60
CA TYR A 111 15.15 6.38 -1.86
C TYR A 111 14.85 4.94 -1.46
N ALA A 112 15.01 3.98 -2.39
CA ALA A 112 14.76 2.58 -2.13
C ALA A 112 15.67 2.02 -1.02
N GLN A 113 16.94 2.43 -0.97
CA GLN A 113 17.90 1.98 0.06
C GLN A 113 17.46 2.33 1.49
N ARG A 114 16.70 3.40 1.68
CA ARG A 114 16.17 3.76 3.00
C ARG A 114 15.21 2.69 3.56
N LEU A 115 14.55 1.94 2.69
CA LEU A 115 13.63 0.88 3.08
C LEU A 115 14.35 -0.41 3.53
N PHE A 116 15.66 -0.53 3.26
CA PHE A 116 16.49 -1.65 3.75
C PHE A 116 16.92 -1.49 5.22
N GLN A 117 16.59 -0.38 5.85
CA GLN A 117 16.85 -0.18 7.27
C GLN A 117 15.96 -1.12 8.11
N ASN A 118 16.47 -1.57 9.25
CA ASN A 118 15.75 -2.49 10.13
C ASN A 118 14.44 -1.91 10.67
N GLU A 119 14.41 -0.59 10.85
CA GLU A 119 13.23 0.11 11.34
C GLU A 119 12.57 0.90 10.23
N ILE A 120 11.25 0.74 10.11
CA ILE A 120 10.44 1.65 9.29
C ILE A 120 10.46 3.00 10.02
N PRO A 121 10.85 4.09 9.34
CA PRO A 121 10.88 5.41 9.97
C PRO A 121 9.52 5.72 10.59
N LYS A 122 9.51 6.03 11.87
CA LYS A 122 8.27 6.48 12.53
C LYS A 122 7.79 7.77 11.86
N PRO A 123 6.48 7.95 11.70
CA PRO A 123 5.94 9.22 11.23
C PRO A 123 6.47 10.36 12.10
N LYS A 124 6.93 11.42 11.46
CA LYS A 124 7.32 12.66 12.16
C LYS A 124 6.31 13.73 11.80
N LEU A 125 5.84 14.44 12.80
CA LEU A 125 5.08 15.66 12.56
C LEU A 125 6.03 16.67 11.89
N TYR A 126 5.62 17.19 10.73
CA TYR A 126 6.34 18.27 10.05
C TYR A 126 6.12 19.62 10.75
N PHE A 127 4.99 19.75 11.46
CA PHE A 127 4.61 20.91 12.21
C PHE A 127 4.23 20.46 13.61
N ILE A 128 4.78 21.14 14.61
CA ILE A 128 4.31 21.04 15.98
C ILE A 128 3.53 22.33 16.24
N LEU A 129 2.25 22.17 16.51
CA LEU A 129 1.38 23.30 16.80
C LEU A 129 1.66 23.83 18.21
N PRO A 130 1.35 25.12 18.46
CA PRO A 130 1.53 25.71 19.79
C PRO A 130 0.78 24.94 20.90
N PRO A 131 1.17 25.09 22.18
CA PRO A 131 0.58 24.34 23.29
C PRO A 131 -0.94 24.49 23.39
N GLU A 132 -1.49 25.61 22.97
CA GLU A 132 -2.94 25.86 22.95
C GLU A 132 -3.69 24.91 21.99
N LEU A 133 -2.98 24.28 21.06
CA LEU A 133 -3.48 23.35 20.05
C LEU A 133 -2.92 21.94 20.26
N GLU A 134 -2.45 21.61 21.46
CA GLU A 134 -1.82 20.31 21.77
C GLU A 134 -2.73 19.12 21.41
N LEU A 135 -4.03 19.24 21.59
CA LEU A 135 -4.98 18.20 21.17
C LEU A 135 -4.84 17.85 19.68
N ILE A 136 -4.56 18.84 18.84
CA ILE A 136 -4.38 18.62 17.40
C ILE A 136 -3.06 17.87 17.15
N ASN A 137 -1.98 18.18 17.88
CA ASN A 137 -0.73 17.44 17.81
C ASN A 137 -0.93 15.95 18.18
N VAL A 138 -1.71 15.69 19.21
CA VAL A 138 -2.06 14.33 19.63
C VAL A 138 -2.84 13.60 18.54
N ILE A 139 -3.85 14.24 17.96
CA ILE A 139 -4.64 13.67 16.85
C ILE A 139 -3.75 13.36 15.64
N LEU A 140 -2.86 14.29 15.25
CA LEU A 140 -1.97 14.12 14.10
C LEU A 140 -0.88 13.07 14.33
N SER A 141 -0.51 12.78 15.57
CA SER A 141 0.46 11.74 15.95
C SER A 141 -0.18 10.39 16.28
N ALA A 142 -1.51 10.34 16.37
CA ALA A 142 -2.23 9.10 16.64
C ALA A 142 -1.97 8.05 15.55
N PRO A 143 -1.95 6.76 15.89
CA PRO A 143 -1.88 5.69 14.90
C PRO A 143 -3.07 5.78 13.96
N ALA A 144 -2.89 5.32 12.72
CA ALA A 144 -3.98 5.28 11.76
C ALA A 144 -5.14 4.43 12.34
N ALA A 145 -6.34 4.99 12.31
CA ALA A 145 -7.54 4.30 12.76
C ALA A 145 -7.69 2.97 12.01
N LYS A 146 -8.02 1.91 12.73
CA LYS A 146 -8.34 0.63 12.10
C LYS A 146 -9.58 0.81 11.24
N THR A 147 -9.44 0.50 9.98
CA THR A 147 -10.53 0.58 9.02
C THR A 147 -11.48 -0.59 9.29
N LEU A 148 -12.74 -0.29 9.56
CA LEU A 148 -13.80 -1.28 9.70
C LEU A 148 -14.69 -1.25 8.46
N ILE A 149 -15.10 -2.44 8.03
CA ILE A 149 -16.05 -2.59 6.92
C ILE A 149 -17.41 -2.88 7.51
N ASP A 150 -18.38 -2.13 7.04
CA ASP A 150 -19.77 -2.49 7.21
C ASP A 150 -20.20 -3.33 6.01
N GLN A 151 -20.76 -4.52 6.27
CA GLN A 151 -21.35 -5.35 5.23
C GLN A 151 -22.73 -4.80 4.89
N PRO A 152 -23.09 -4.74 3.60
CA PRO A 152 -24.41 -4.28 3.20
C PRO A 152 -25.49 -5.17 3.81
N HIS A 153 -26.50 -4.56 4.37
CA HIS A 153 -27.65 -5.27 4.97
C HIS A 153 -28.56 -5.93 3.92
N LEU A 154 -28.30 -5.71 2.64
CA LEU A 154 -29.08 -6.26 1.54
C LEU A 154 -28.40 -7.52 0.97
N PRO A 155 -29.09 -8.65 0.86
CA PRO A 155 -28.51 -9.95 0.46
C PRO A 155 -27.82 -9.98 -0.92
N ASN A 156 -28.15 -9.03 -1.80
CA ASN A 156 -27.64 -8.97 -3.17
C ASN A 156 -26.67 -7.82 -3.40
N ASP A 157 -26.37 -7.01 -2.39
CA ASP A 157 -25.43 -5.91 -2.50
C ASP A 157 -24.03 -6.42 -2.21
N LYS A 158 -23.13 -6.32 -3.19
CA LYS A 158 -21.72 -6.70 -3.09
C LYS A 158 -20.82 -5.50 -2.77
N THR A 159 -21.42 -4.35 -2.49
CA THR A 159 -20.65 -3.16 -2.12
C THR A 159 -20.29 -3.22 -0.64
N PHE A 160 -19.03 -2.92 -0.35
CA PHE A 160 -18.53 -2.78 1.02
C PHE A 160 -18.45 -1.29 1.33
N PHE A 161 -18.95 -0.91 2.49
CA PHE A 161 -18.88 0.45 2.98
C PHE A 161 -17.89 0.53 4.13
N LEU A 162 -17.19 1.65 4.23
CA LEU A 162 -16.38 1.94 5.41
C LEU A 162 -17.32 2.32 6.56
N ASP A 163 -17.22 1.62 7.68
CA ASP A 163 -17.89 2.02 8.92
C ASP A 163 -17.15 3.21 9.53
N HIS A 164 -17.38 4.39 8.98
CA HIS A 164 -16.81 5.64 9.44
C HIS A 164 -17.14 5.94 10.90
N THR A 165 -18.32 5.56 11.36
CA THR A 165 -18.77 5.83 12.74
C THR A 165 -17.94 5.05 13.74
N SER A 166 -17.78 3.75 13.54
CA SER A 166 -16.94 2.92 14.42
C SER A 166 -15.46 3.28 14.30
N MET A 167 -15.00 3.63 13.11
CA MET A 167 -13.63 4.08 12.88
C MET A 167 -13.31 5.37 13.67
N ILE A 168 -14.19 6.36 13.62
CA ILE A 168 -14.04 7.63 14.38
C ILE A 168 -14.11 7.37 15.88
N ARG A 169 -15.02 6.51 16.34
CA ARG A 169 -15.14 6.15 17.75
C ARG A 169 -13.86 5.48 18.25
N ASN A 170 -13.35 4.46 17.55
CA ASN A 170 -12.12 3.78 17.93
C ASN A 170 -10.92 4.74 17.98
N LEU A 171 -10.81 5.66 17.00
CA LEU A 171 -9.77 6.68 17.01
C LEU A 171 -9.90 7.62 18.22
N ALA A 172 -11.11 8.06 18.55
CA ALA A 172 -11.36 8.90 19.72
C ALA A 172 -11.00 8.19 21.04
N ASP A 173 -11.30 6.89 21.16
CA ASP A 173 -10.95 6.09 22.32
C ASP A 173 -9.42 5.93 22.45
N GLU A 174 -8.70 5.67 21.35
CA GLU A 174 -7.23 5.57 21.34
C GLU A 174 -6.58 6.91 21.74
N ILE A 175 -7.07 8.03 21.21
CA ILE A 175 -6.58 9.37 21.59
C ILE A 175 -6.84 9.63 23.07
N THR A 176 -8.05 9.32 23.57
CA THR A 176 -8.40 9.52 24.99
C THR A 176 -7.53 8.68 25.91
N MET A 177 -7.17 7.46 25.52
CA MET A 177 -6.25 6.61 26.28
C MET A 177 -4.82 7.16 26.28
N SER A 178 -4.39 7.78 25.20
CA SER A 178 -3.03 8.36 25.09
C SER A 178 -2.85 9.69 25.86
N LEU A 179 -3.94 10.31 26.26
CA LEU A 179 -3.94 11.56 27.03
C LEU A 179 -3.95 11.33 28.56
N LYS A 180 -4.13 10.07 29.02
CA LYS A 180 -4.06 9.65 30.43
C LYS A 180 -2.67 9.21 30.80
#